data_cb6c18c8ed74c28c81f4cbf1259f9a35
#
_entry.id   cb6c18c8ed74c28c81f4cbf1259f9a35
#
_cell.length_a   1.000
_cell.length_b   1.000
_cell.length_c   1.000
_cell.angle_alpha   90.00
_cell.angle_beta   90.00
_cell.angle_gamma   90.00
#
_symmetry.space_group_name_H-M   'P 1'
#
loop_
_entity.id
_entity.type
_entity.pdbx_description
1 polymer ?
#
loop_
_entity_poly.entity_id
_entity_poly.type
_entity_poly.pdbx_seq_one_letter_code
_entity_poly.pdbx_strand_id
1 'polypeptide(L)'
;MSEQRLKLRDGAYVARLLPFMRLAVKLWFRSEVHGMEKVPDGGALIVSNHSGGMVAMDVPIIAVAFHDQFGVDRPLYVLAHDMLFMGQGKDIFPRAGFLPATRENAEAVLRSGGVTIVFPGGDYDVFRPTTSANRIDFNGRTGYVRTAIETGAPIVPVVSIGGQEAYLFFNRGEQLARLLRLEKLLRTRYMPLTFGFPFGFTFGIPPNLPLPTKIETRVLDPIHVTKEFGDDPDVAEVDRAVRERMQNALDEMARARRFPVLG
;
A
#
# COMPACT_ATOMS: atom_id res chain seq x y z
N MET A 1 7.75 -4.20 23.00
CA MET A 1 6.60 -4.85 22.32
C MET A 1 6.79 -4.91 20.80
N SER A 2 7.22 -3.82 20.16
CA SER A 2 7.40 -3.79 18.69
C SER A 2 8.47 -4.75 18.18
N GLU A 3 9.63 -4.83 18.83
CA GLU A 3 10.69 -5.79 18.46
C GLU A 3 10.28 -7.26 18.56
N GLN A 4 9.41 -7.61 19.52
CA GLN A 4 8.88 -8.98 19.64
C GLN A 4 7.98 -9.32 18.46
N ARG A 5 7.25 -8.32 17.90
CA ARG A 5 6.41 -8.52 16.73
C ARG A 5 7.21 -8.77 15.45
N LEU A 6 8.40 -8.18 15.32
CA LEU A 6 9.27 -8.44 14.17
C LEU A 6 9.69 -9.90 14.09
N LYS A 7 9.88 -10.55 15.24
CA LYS A 7 10.26 -11.98 15.33
C LYS A 7 9.12 -12.94 14.90
N LEU A 8 7.90 -12.45 14.76
CA LEU A 8 6.77 -13.28 14.31
C LEU A 8 6.81 -13.55 12.80
N ARG A 9 7.56 -12.74 12.03
CA ARG A 9 7.75 -12.98 10.61
C ARG A 9 8.49 -14.29 10.38
N ASP A 10 7.92 -15.13 9.54
CA ASP A 10 8.42 -16.46 9.22
C ASP A 10 8.80 -16.51 7.73
N GLY A 11 10.10 -16.44 7.42
CA GLY A 11 10.60 -16.46 6.05
C GLY A 11 10.22 -17.73 5.29
N ALA A 12 10.17 -18.89 5.95
CA ALA A 12 9.74 -20.13 5.33
C ALA A 12 8.25 -20.11 5.00
N TYR A 13 7.44 -19.47 5.84
CA TYR A 13 6.02 -19.26 5.58
C TYR A 13 5.82 -18.33 4.36
N VAL A 14 6.55 -17.22 4.30
CA VAL A 14 6.54 -16.31 3.15
C VAL A 14 6.94 -17.05 1.87
N ALA A 15 8.03 -17.82 1.90
CA ALA A 15 8.52 -18.58 0.75
C ALA A 15 7.46 -19.58 0.21
N ARG A 16 6.65 -20.17 1.10
CA ARG A 16 5.55 -21.08 0.70
C ARG A 16 4.37 -20.34 0.06
N LEU A 17 4.12 -19.09 0.47
CA LEU A 17 3.03 -18.27 -0.08
C LEU A 17 3.38 -17.68 -1.45
N LEU A 18 4.66 -17.34 -1.69
CA LEU A 18 5.11 -16.62 -2.88
C LEU A 18 4.67 -17.28 -4.21
N PRO A 19 4.75 -18.61 -4.43
CA PRO A 19 4.32 -19.20 -5.69
C PRO A 19 2.83 -18.93 -6.00
N PHE A 20 1.97 -19.03 -4.99
CA PHE A 20 0.52 -18.78 -5.14
C PHE A 20 0.24 -17.29 -5.37
N MET A 21 0.90 -16.41 -4.62
CA MET A 21 0.79 -14.96 -4.81
C MET A 21 1.27 -14.57 -6.20
N ARG A 22 2.43 -15.10 -6.63
CA ARG A 22 2.99 -14.86 -7.98
C ARG A 22 2.02 -15.27 -9.08
N LEU A 23 1.39 -16.43 -8.94
CA LEU A 23 0.38 -16.90 -9.89
C LEU A 23 -0.82 -15.92 -9.94
N ALA A 24 -1.36 -15.54 -8.79
CA ALA A 24 -2.48 -14.62 -8.69
C ALA A 24 -2.17 -13.24 -9.30
N VAL A 25 -1.04 -12.62 -8.93
CA VAL A 25 -0.70 -11.29 -9.43
C VAL A 25 -0.31 -11.29 -10.90
N LYS A 26 0.33 -12.34 -11.40
CA LYS A 26 0.76 -12.42 -12.81
C LYS A 26 -0.37 -12.83 -13.75
N LEU A 27 -1.20 -13.79 -13.38
CA LEU A 27 -2.26 -14.28 -14.27
C LEU A 27 -3.53 -13.42 -14.21
N TRP A 28 -3.96 -13.03 -12.99
CA TRP A 28 -5.20 -12.29 -12.85
C TRP A 28 -5.02 -10.81 -13.14
N PHE A 29 -3.99 -10.20 -12.55
CA PHE A 29 -3.72 -8.77 -12.70
C PHE A 29 -2.66 -8.45 -13.75
N ARG A 30 -2.05 -9.45 -14.37
CA ARG A 30 -0.98 -9.26 -15.37
C ARG A 30 0.03 -8.21 -14.91
N SER A 31 0.33 -8.23 -13.59
CA SER A 31 1.06 -7.18 -12.94
C SER A 31 2.51 -7.09 -13.43
N GLU A 32 2.96 -5.87 -13.61
CA GLU A 32 4.34 -5.51 -13.92
C GLU A 32 4.86 -4.54 -12.87
N VAL A 33 6.10 -4.77 -12.41
CA VAL A 33 6.77 -3.89 -11.44
C VAL A 33 8.12 -3.50 -11.99
N HIS A 34 8.38 -2.20 -12.07
CA HIS A 34 9.61 -1.63 -12.60
C HIS A 34 10.37 -0.84 -11.54
N GLY A 35 11.69 -0.94 -11.53
CA GLY A 35 12.56 -0.16 -10.66
C GLY A 35 12.71 -0.72 -9.23
N MET A 36 12.37 -2.00 -8.98
CA MET A 36 12.48 -2.58 -7.64
C MET A 36 13.93 -2.59 -7.12
N GLU A 37 14.91 -2.64 -8.02
CA GLU A 37 16.36 -2.53 -7.74
C GLU A 37 16.76 -1.19 -7.12
N LYS A 38 15.91 -0.17 -7.21
CA LYS A 38 16.15 1.16 -6.61
C LYS A 38 15.96 1.18 -5.08
N VAL A 39 15.35 0.14 -4.51
CA VAL A 39 15.21 0.04 -3.05
C VAL A 39 16.61 -0.16 -2.44
N PRO A 40 17.13 0.82 -1.69
CA PRO A 40 18.52 0.80 -1.21
C PRO A 40 18.73 -0.31 -0.18
N ASP A 41 19.98 -0.70 0.04
CA ASP A 41 20.35 -1.62 1.10
C ASP A 41 20.02 -1.06 2.49
N GLY A 42 19.78 -1.97 3.45
CA GLY A 42 19.39 -1.60 4.80
C GLY A 42 17.90 -1.24 4.93
N GLY A 43 17.58 -0.43 5.94
CA GLY A 43 16.22 0.01 6.22
C GLY A 43 15.72 1.03 5.20
N ALA A 44 14.52 0.79 4.66
CA ALA A 44 13.88 1.71 3.71
C ALA A 44 12.37 1.77 3.94
N LEU A 45 11.80 2.96 3.80
CA LEU A 45 10.37 3.22 3.93
C LEU A 45 9.74 3.33 2.54
N ILE A 46 9.12 2.25 2.07
CA ILE A 46 8.33 2.26 0.84
C ILE A 46 7.01 2.98 1.11
N VAL A 47 6.75 4.04 0.38
CA VAL A 47 5.51 4.85 0.46
C VAL A 47 4.75 4.68 -0.85
N SER A 48 3.59 4.05 -0.79
CA SER A 48 2.79 3.77 -1.98
C SER A 48 1.38 4.33 -1.88
N ASN A 49 0.77 4.61 -3.04
CA ASN A 49 -0.67 4.78 -3.13
C ASN A 49 -1.36 3.41 -3.22
N HIS A 50 -2.60 3.32 -2.74
CA HIS A 50 -3.48 2.25 -3.18
C HIS A 50 -4.00 2.55 -4.58
N SER A 51 -3.80 1.61 -5.51
CA SER A 51 -4.37 1.73 -6.86
C SER A 51 -5.87 1.43 -6.88
N GLY A 52 -6.44 1.09 -5.72
CA GLY A 52 -7.86 0.89 -5.48
C GLY A 52 -8.24 -0.56 -5.18
N GLY A 53 -9.47 -0.73 -4.70
CA GLY A 53 -10.06 -2.03 -4.45
C GLY A 53 -10.06 -2.46 -2.99
N MET A 54 -11.15 -3.14 -2.58
CA MET A 54 -11.31 -3.65 -1.22
C MET A 54 -10.25 -4.68 -0.83
N VAL A 55 -9.76 -5.43 -1.80
CA VAL A 55 -8.58 -6.28 -1.66
C VAL A 55 -7.41 -5.50 -2.22
N ALA A 56 -6.60 -4.92 -1.34
CA ALA A 56 -5.47 -4.08 -1.72
C ALA A 56 -4.36 -4.89 -2.42
N MET A 57 -4.57 -5.16 -3.73
CA MET A 57 -3.68 -6.00 -4.53
C MET A 57 -2.29 -5.41 -4.74
N ASP A 58 -2.13 -4.11 -4.48
CA ASP A 58 -0.82 -3.45 -4.49
C ASP A 58 0.17 -4.14 -3.54
N VAL A 59 -0.33 -4.55 -2.36
CA VAL A 59 0.51 -5.19 -1.32
C VAL A 59 1.14 -6.49 -1.83
N PRO A 60 0.39 -7.51 -2.30
CA PRO A 60 1.00 -8.73 -2.82
C PRO A 60 1.82 -8.49 -4.09
N ILE A 61 1.48 -7.51 -4.94
CA ILE A 61 2.25 -7.18 -6.14
C ILE A 61 3.64 -6.65 -5.74
N ILE A 62 3.71 -5.68 -4.84
CA ILE A 62 4.97 -5.12 -4.35
C ILE A 62 5.77 -6.18 -3.59
N ALA A 63 5.12 -6.98 -2.73
CA ALA A 63 5.78 -8.02 -1.95
C ALA A 63 6.40 -9.12 -2.83
N VAL A 64 5.67 -9.58 -3.86
CA VAL A 64 6.19 -10.55 -4.83
C VAL A 64 7.42 -9.98 -5.56
N ALA A 65 7.32 -8.76 -6.09
CA ALA A 65 8.42 -8.13 -6.79
C ALA A 65 9.64 -7.90 -5.88
N PHE A 66 9.41 -7.51 -4.62
CA PHE A 66 10.47 -7.34 -3.64
C PHE A 66 11.21 -8.65 -3.36
N HIS A 67 10.48 -9.73 -3.11
CA HIS A 67 11.10 -11.02 -2.84
C HIS A 67 11.67 -11.71 -4.08
N ASP A 68 11.17 -11.40 -5.27
CA ASP A 68 11.80 -11.82 -6.53
C ASP A 68 13.16 -11.13 -6.74
N GLN A 69 13.31 -9.87 -6.32
CA GLN A 69 14.53 -9.09 -6.45
C GLN A 69 15.57 -9.38 -5.35
N PHE A 70 15.11 -9.47 -4.09
CA PHE A 70 16.01 -9.47 -2.93
C PHE A 70 16.01 -10.78 -2.14
N GLY A 71 15.16 -11.74 -2.50
CA GLY A 71 14.98 -12.98 -1.74
C GLY A 71 14.12 -12.80 -0.49
N VAL A 72 13.79 -13.93 0.15
CA VAL A 72 12.94 -13.96 1.36
C VAL A 72 13.71 -13.63 2.64
N ASP A 73 15.03 -13.71 2.60
CA ASP A 73 15.88 -13.44 3.77
C ASP A 73 15.96 -11.95 4.06
N ARG A 74 15.82 -11.08 3.05
CA ARG A 74 15.65 -9.65 3.27
C ARG A 74 14.23 -9.39 3.82
N PRO A 75 14.10 -8.88 5.07
CA PRO A 75 12.80 -8.75 5.69
C PRO A 75 12.02 -7.59 5.09
N LEU A 76 10.83 -7.91 4.60
CA LEU A 76 9.79 -6.94 4.21
C LEU A 76 8.65 -7.02 5.21
N TYR A 77 8.20 -5.84 5.67
CA TYR A 77 7.05 -5.69 6.54
C TYR A 77 6.01 -4.79 5.90
N VAL A 78 4.74 -5.04 6.19
CA VAL A 78 3.60 -4.25 5.67
C VAL A 78 2.84 -3.67 6.85
N LEU A 79 2.71 -2.36 6.89
CA LEU A 79 1.87 -1.68 7.88
C LEU A 79 0.42 -1.73 7.44
N ALA A 80 -0.42 -2.39 8.24
CA ALA A 80 -1.79 -2.68 7.89
C ALA A 80 -2.79 -2.26 8.97
N HIS A 81 -4.05 -2.11 8.55
CA HIS A 81 -5.15 -1.74 9.44
C HIS A 81 -5.42 -2.84 10.48
N ASP A 82 -5.80 -2.44 11.69
CA ASP A 82 -6.06 -3.33 12.84
C ASP A 82 -7.06 -4.45 12.54
N MET A 83 -7.98 -4.26 11.60
CA MET A 83 -8.95 -5.29 11.20
C MET A 83 -8.30 -6.59 10.71
N LEU A 84 -7.11 -6.51 10.09
CA LEU A 84 -6.40 -7.71 9.65
C LEU A 84 -5.97 -8.61 10.81
N PHE A 85 -5.81 -8.05 12.00
CA PHE A 85 -5.34 -8.76 13.19
C PHE A 85 -6.48 -9.25 14.08
N MET A 86 -7.71 -9.29 13.56
CA MET A 86 -8.87 -9.85 14.27
C MET A 86 -9.04 -11.34 13.99
N GLY A 87 -9.62 -12.07 14.93
CA GLY A 87 -9.87 -13.52 14.79
C GLY A 87 -8.60 -14.31 14.47
N GLN A 88 -8.64 -15.14 13.44
CA GLN A 88 -7.48 -15.94 12.98
C GLN A 88 -6.39 -15.08 12.31
N GLY A 89 -6.74 -13.87 11.89
CA GLY A 89 -5.78 -12.94 11.26
C GLY A 89 -4.60 -12.59 12.17
N LYS A 90 -4.81 -12.57 13.50
CA LYS A 90 -3.75 -12.30 14.48
C LYS A 90 -2.57 -13.29 14.43
N ASP A 91 -2.81 -14.51 13.94
CA ASP A 91 -1.81 -15.58 13.89
C ASP A 91 -1.22 -15.72 12.46
N ILE A 92 -1.99 -15.40 11.44
CA ILE A 92 -1.63 -15.57 10.02
C ILE A 92 -0.81 -14.39 9.51
N PHE A 93 -1.32 -13.16 9.66
CA PHE A 93 -0.71 -11.99 9.04
C PHE A 93 0.67 -11.63 9.60
N PRO A 94 0.95 -11.71 10.92
CA PRO A 94 2.29 -11.43 11.42
C PRO A 94 3.36 -12.38 10.88
N ARG A 95 3.03 -13.65 10.61
CA ARG A 95 3.95 -14.60 9.98
C ARG A 95 4.32 -14.21 8.55
N ALA A 96 3.41 -13.53 7.85
CA ALA A 96 3.66 -12.98 6.51
C ALA A 96 4.34 -11.59 6.54
N GLY A 97 4.69 -11.07 7.73
CA GLY A 97 5.34 -9.77 7.88
C GLY A 97 4.39 -8.59 8.01
N PHE A 98 3.09 -8.80 8.23
CA PHE A 98 2.17 -7.70 8.50
C PHE A 98 2.26 -7.24 9.95
N LEU A 99 2.23 -5.92 10.14
CA LEU A 99 2.25 -5.27 11.44
C LEU A 99 1.12 -4.23 11.51
N PRO A 100 0.54 -3.98 12.70
CA PRO A 100 -0.36 -2.86 12.88
C PRO A 100 0.29 -1.55 12.45
N ALA A 101 -0.46 -0.71 11.74
CA ALA A 101 0.03 0.55 11.19
C ALA A 101 0.21 1.59 12.31
N THR A 102 1.24 1.41 13.11
CA THR A 102 1.67 2.36 14.14
C THR A 102 3.07 2.86 13.82
N ARG A 103 3.38 4.07 14.32
CA ARG A 103 4.68 4.68 14.16
C ARG A 103 5.79 3.84 14.80
N GLU A 104 5.54 3.32 16.00
CA GLU A 104 6.49 2.51 16.76
C GLU A 104 6.87 1.22 16.02
N ASN A 105 5.91 0.61 15.30
CA ASN A 105 6.19 -0.56 14.49
C ASN A 105 7.04 -0.19 13.26
N ALA A 106 6.73 0.92 12.59
CA ALA A 106 7.52 1.41 11.47
C ALA A 106 8.97 1.70 11.87
N GLU A 107 9.17 2.45 12.95
CA GLU A 107 10.50 2.78 13.48
C GLU A 107 11.29 1.52 13.88
N ALA A 108 10.64 0.56 14.55
CA ALA A 108 11.30 -0.68 14.94
C ALA A 108 11.80 -1.48 13.72
N VAL A 109 10.99 -1.55 12.63
CA VAL A 109 11.41 -2.18 11.38
C VAL A 109 12.62 -1.45 10.79
N LEU A 110 12.54 -0.14 10.63
CA LEU A 110 13.57 0.65 9.97
C LEU A 110 14.90 0.63 10.76
N ARG A 111 14.84 0.73 12.09
CA ARG A 111 16.01 0.63 12.96
C ARG A 111 16.65 -0.76 12.97
N SER A 112 15.86 -1.82 12.68
CA SER A 112 16.40 -3.18 12.52
C SER A 112 17.05 -3.43 11.15
N GLY A 113 17.07 -2.44 10.26
CA GLY A 113 17.55 -2.58 8.88
C GLY A 113 16.52 -3.21 7.93
N GLY A 114 15.28 -3.42 8.39
CA GLY A 114 14.20 -3.97 7.58
C GLY A 114 13.55 -2.94 6.66
N VAL A 115 12.88 -3.43 5.62
CA VAL A 115 12.07 -2.61 4.72
C VAL A 115 10.61 -2.66 5.16
N THR A 116 9.94 -1.51 5.18
CA THR A 116 8.50 -1.47 5.48
C THR A 116 7.71 -0.73 4.41
N ILE A 117 6.52 -1.24 4.11
CA ILE A 117 5.58 -0.60 3.18
C ILE A 117 4.50 0.10 4.00
N VAL A 118 4.23 1.36 3.65
CA VAL A 118 3.11 2.12 4.17
C VAL A 118 2.28 2.70 3.03
N PHE A 119 0.97 2.72 3.22
CA PHE A 119 0.00 3.37 2.36
C PHE A 119 -0.64 4.52 3.15
N PRO A 120 -0.10 5.76 3.06
CA PRO A 120 -0.55 6.84 3.94
C PRO A 120 -2.03 7.21 3.74
N GLY A 121 -2.53 7.08 2.52
CA GLY A 121 -3.94 7.29 2.22
C GLY A 121 -4.88 6.28 2.88
N GLY A 122 -4.41 5.04 3.13
CA GLY A 122 -5.18 3.98 3.78
C GLY A 122 -6.56 3.78 3.16
N ASP A 123 -7.59 3.68 4.01
CA ASP A 123 -8.99 3.52 3.61
C ASP A 123 -9.53 4.66 2.72
N TYR A 124 -9.06 5.90 2.93
CA TYR A 124 -9.41 7.03 2.07
C TYR A 124 -8.97 6.82 0.62
N ASP A 125 -7.81 6.22 0.44
CA ASP A 125 -7.20 5.95 -0.86
C ASP A 125 -7.82 4.69 -1.51
N VAL A 126 -8.01 3.63 -0.73
CA VAL A 126 -8.65 2.37 -1.15
C VAL A 126 -10.03 2.62 -1.75
N PHE A 127 -10.86 3.46 -1.10
CA PHE A 127 -12.24 3.73 -1.50
C PHE A 127 -12.41 4.99 -2.35
N ARG A 128 -11.36 5.40 -3.05
CA ARG A 128 -11.41 6.54 -3.96
C ARG A 128 -12.43 6.29 -5.08
N PRO A 129 -13.31 7.26 -5.39
CA PRO A 129 -14.20 7.14 -6.54
C PRO A 129 -13.43 6.90 -7.84
N THR A 130 -13.94 6.02 -8.70
CA THR A 130 -13.29 5.67 -9.98
C THR A 130 -13.04 6.90 -10.86
N THR A 131 -13.89 7.93 -10.76
CA THR A 131 -13.71 9.21 -11.44
C THR A 131 -12.48 10.01 -11.00
N SER A 132 -11.85 9.64 -9.88
CA SER A 132 -10.64 10.27 -9.32
C SER A 132 -9.48 9.28 -9.23
N ALA A 133 -9.44 8.27 -10.09
CA ALA A 133 -8.50 7.14 -10.02
C ALA A 133 -7.02 7.59 -10.00
N ASN A 134 -6.65 8.51 -10.89
CA ASN A 134 -5.26 8.91 -11.10
C ASN A 134 -4.86 10.13 -10.26
N ARG A 135 -5.04 10.04 -8.94
CA ARG A 135 -4.71 11.12 -8.01
C ARG A 135 -3.98 10.60 -6.78
N ILE A 136 -2.85 11.21 -6.45
CA ILE A 136 -2.12 10.97 -5.21
C ILE A 136 -2.67 11.91 -4.13
N ASP A 137 -3.36 11.33 -3.15
CA ASP A 137 -3.93 12.09 -2.04
C ASP A 137 -3.92 11.24 -0.76
N PHE A 138 -3.14 11.67 0.21
CA PHE A 138 -2.99 10.98 1.50
C PHE A 138 -3.88 11.56 2.60
N ASN A 139 -4.83 12.42 2.25
CA ASN A 139 -5.76 13.03 3.20
C ASN A 139 -5.03 13.74 4.38
N GLY A 140 -3.94 14.44 4.08
CA GLY A 140 -3.14 15.18 5.07
C GLY A 140 -2.35 14.29 6.04
N ARG A 141 -2.25 12.99 5.80
CA ARG A 141 -1.50 12.06 6.67
C ARG A 141 0.00 12.12 6.35
N THR A 142 0.77 12.77 7.21
CA THR A 142 2.21 12.99 7.06
C THR A 142 3.08 12.14 8.01
N GLY A 143 2.48 11.17 8.71
CA GLY A 143 3.19 10.34 9.70
C GLY A 143 4.41 9.62 9.14
N TYR A 144 4.37 9.22 7.87
CA TYR A 144 5.47 8.55 7.19
C TYR A 144 6.72 9.45 7.05
N VAL A 145 6.52 10.76 6.82
CA VAL A 145 7.63 11.73 6.76
C VAL A 145 8.32 11.84 8.11
N ARG A 146 7.53 11.99 9.19
CA ARG A 146 8.09 12.05 10.55
C ARG A 146 8.88 10.80 10.89
N THR A 147 8.37 9.62 10.52
CA THR A 147 9.08 8.35 10.71
C THR A 147 10.40 8.32 9.94
N ALA A 148 10.42 8.77 8.68
CA ALA A 148 11.64 8.83 7.87
C ALA A 148 12.68 9.79 8.47
N ILE A 149 12.26 10.98 8.91
CA ILE A 149 13.14 11.96 9.58
C ILE A 149 13.76 11.35 10.84
N GLU A 150 12.97 10.77 11.72
CA GLU A 150 13.44 10.25 13.01
C GLU A 150 14.31 9.00 12.91
N THR A 151 14.11 8.20 11.88
CA THR A 151 14.92 6.99 11.68
C THR A 151 16.10 7.22 10.75
N GLY A 152 16.14 8.33 10.01
CA GLY A 152 17.11 8.58 8.95
C GLY A 152 16.94 7.65 7.73
N ALA A 153 15.87 6.86 7.70
CA ALA A 153 15.61 5.93 6.61
C ALA A 153 15.15 6.68 5.34
N PRO A 154 15.63 6.28 4.14
CA PRO A 154 15.16 6.86 2.90
C PRO A 154 13.69 6.52 2.64
N ILE A 155 12.95 7.48 2.09
CA ILE A 155 11.62 7.26 1.53
C ILE A 155 11.78 6.75 0.12
N VAL A 156 11.16 5.62 -0.20
CA VAL A 156 11.10 5.06 -1.55
C VAL A 156 9.66 5.20 -2.06
N PRO A 157 9.38 6.22 -2.89
CA PRO A 157 8.04 6.38 -3.44
C PRO A 157 7.74 5.26 -4.43
N VAL A 158 6.55 4.68 -4.33
CA VAL A 158 6.07 3.63 -5.24
C VAL A 158 4.68 4.02 -5.74
N VAL A 159 4.47 3.91 -7.03
CA VAL A 159 3.21 4.30 -7.68
C VAL A 159 2.62 3.12 -8.40
N SER A 160 1.35 2.81 -8.07
CA SER A 160 0.58 1.76 -8.73
C SER A 160 -0.63 2.36 -9.45
N ILE A 161 -0.93 1.83 -10.66
CA ILE A 161 -2.07 2.18 -11.49
C ILE A 161 -2.76 0.90 -11.98
N GLY A 162 -4.08 0.94 -12.13
CA GLY A 162 -4.85 -0.17 -12.71
C GLY A 162 -5.79 -0.87 -11.72
N GLY A 163 -5.58 -0.72 -10.42
CA GLY A 163 -6.46 -1.33 -9.43
C GLY A 163 -7.83 -0.65 -9.32
N GLN A 164 -7.93 0.63 -9.64
CA GLN A 164 -9.21 1.36 -9.65
C GLN A 164 -10.19 0.85 -10.72
N GLU A 165 -9.68 0.26 -11.79
CA GLU A 165 -10.51 -0.34 -12.84
C GLU A 165 -11.00 -1.75 -12.45
N ALA A 166 -10.38 -2.36 -11.43
CA ALA A 166 -10.83 -3.66 -10.91
C ALA A 166 -12.15 -3.59 -10.15
N TYR A 167 -12.54 -2.39 -9.71
CA TYR A 167 -13.78 -2.13 -9.00
C TYR A 167 -14.39 -0.79 -9.43
N LEU A 168 -15.70 -0.71 -9.55
CA LEU A 168 -16.38 0.56 -9.76
C LEU A 168 -16.80 1.13 -8.40
N PHE A 169 -16.16 2.23 -7.99
CA PHE A 169 -16.51 3.00 -6.81
C PHE A 169 -17.26 4.26 -7.21
N PHE A 170 -18.50 4.40 -6.79
CA PHE A 170 -19.31 5.60 -7.08
C PHE A 170 -19.03 6.72 -6.08
N ASN A 171 -18.83 6.35 -4.82
CA ASN A 171 -18.51 7.28 -3.73
C ASN A 171 -17.81 6.54 -2.59
N ARG A 172 -17.29 7.28 -1.60
CA ARG A 172 -16.71 6.71 -0.38
C ARG A 172 -17.74 6.30 0.67
N GLY A 173 -18.99 6.73 0.53
CA GLY A 173 -20.08 6.41 1.46
C GLY A 173 -19.90 6.96 2.88
N GLU A 174 -19.27 8.12 3.04
CA GLU A 174 -18.96 8.74 4.35
C GLU A 174 -20.25 9.00 5.16
N GLN A 175 -21.29 9.49 4.51
CA GLN A 175 -22.56 9.80 5.17
C GLN A 175 -23.23 8.53 5.72
N LEU A 176 -23.24 7.46 4.92
CA LEU A 176 -23.77 6.16 5.32
C LEU A 176 -22.96 5.55 6.46
N ALA A 177 -21.64 5.57 6.36
CA ALA A 177 -20.75 5.08 7.41
C ALA A 177 -20.97 5.83 8.74
N ARG A 178 -21.16 7.16 8.67
CA ARG A 178 -21.49 7.99 9.86
C ARG A 178 -22.85 7.64 10.46
N LEU A 179 -23.87 7.48 9.62
CA LEU A 179 -25.21 7.08 10.05
C LEU A 179 -25.20 5.73 10.79
N LEU A 180 -24.45 4.76 10.25
CA LEU A 180 -24.31 3.43 10.84
C LEU A 180 -23.25 3.35 11.95
N ARG A 181 -22.62 4.49 12.32
CA ARG A 181 -21.59 4.57 13.35
C ARG A 181 -20.43 3.58 13.16
N LEU A 182 -20.04 3.32 11.91
CA LEU A 182 -19.03 2.32 11.58
C LEU A 182 -17.64 2.65 12.14
N GLU A 183 -17.34 3.92 12.39
CA GLU A 183 -16.09 4.33 13.03
C GLU A 183 -15.93 3.70 14.43
N LYS A 184 -17.04 3.58 15.19
CA LYS A 184 -17.02 2.97 16.53
C LYS A 184 -16.97 1.43 16.47
N LEU A 185 -17.61 0.85 15.47
CA LEU A 185 -17.78 -0.60 15.36
C LEU A 185 -16.60 -1.26 14.61
N LEU A 186 -16.18 -0.69 13.50
CA LEU A 186 -15.22 -1.28 12.57
C LEU A 186 -13.98 -0.39 12.35
N ARG A 187 -13.89 0.76 13.03
CA ARG A 187 -12.82 1.75 12.86
C ARG A 187 -12.64 2.25 11.41
N THR A 188 -13.71 2.19 10.62
CA THR A 188 -13.75 2.75 9.27
C THR A 188 -14.72 3.92 9.19
N ARG A 189 -14.36 4.94 8.39
CA ARG A 189 -15.20 6.11 8.09
C ARG A 189 -15.90 6.00 6.76
N TYR A 190 -15.73 4.88 6.07
CA TYR A 190 -16.16 4.70 4.69
C TYR A 190 -17.02 3.44 4.55
N MET A 191 -18.07 3.55 3.73
CA MET A 191 -18.91 2.45 3.30
C MET A 191 -19.29 2.69 1.84
N PRO A 192 -18.35 2.41 0.91
CA PRO A 192 -18.48 2.81 -0.48
C PRO A 192 -19.62 2.10 -1.18
N LEU A 193 -20.33 2.81 -2.05
CA LEU A 193 -21.18 2.18 -3.04
C LEU A 193 -20.31 1.68 -4.18
N THR A 194 -20.35 0.37 -4.40
CA THR A 194 -19.57 -0.31 -5.44
C THR A 194 -20.47 -1.08 -6.38
N PHE A 195 -19.96 -1.34 -7.59
CA PHE A 195 -20.58 -2.26 -8.53
C PHE A 195 -19.52 -3.24 -9.05
N GLY A 196 -19.85 -4.52 -9.10
CA GLY A 196 -18.95 -5.55 -9.58
C GLY A 196 -19.58 -6.94 -9.60
N PHE A 197 -18.79 -7.94 -9.95
CA PHE A 197 -19.21 -9.34 -9.99
C PHE A 197 -18.82 -10.02 -8.65
N PRO A 198 -19.62 -10.94 -8.10
CA PRO A 198 -20.89 -11.47 -8.62
C PRO A 198 -22.14 -10.74 -8.10
N PHE A 199 -22.00 -9.79 -7.16
CA PHE A 199 -23.14 -9.28 -6.40
C PHE A 199 -23.79 -8.01 -6.99
N GLY A 200 -23.22 -7.42 -8.05
CA GLY A 200 -23.72 -6.17 -8.61
C GLY A 200 -23.46 -4.98 -7.67
N PHE A 201 -24.49 -4.19 -7.38
CA PHE A 201 -24.38 -3.07 -6.44
C PHE A 201 -24.28 -3.56 -5.00
N THR A 202 -23.22 -3.15 -4.31
CA THR A 202 -23.02 -3.43 -2.88
C THR A 202 -22.52 -2.19 -2.14
N PHE A 203 -22.71 -2.16 -0.84
CA PHE A 203 -22.10 -1.17 0.05
C PHE A 203 -20.81 -1.72 0.69
N GLY A 204 -19.95 -2.34 -0.13
CA GLY A 204 -18.71 -2.92 0.33
C GLY A 204 -18.85 -4.33 0.94
N ILE A 205 -20.05 -4.72 1.37
CA ILE A 205 -20.35 -6.05 1.91
C ILE A 205 -21.62 -6.59 1.26
N PRO A 206 -21.63 -7.81 0.68
CA PRO A 206 -20.44 -8.65 0.44
C PRO A 206 -19.48 -8.00 -0.58
N PRO A 207 -18.16 -8.23 -0.45
CA PRO A 207 -17.20 -7.66 -1.37
C PRO A 207 -17.32 -8.33 -2.73
N ASN A 208 -17.38 -7.52 -3.79
CA ASN A 208 -17.26 -8.01 -5.15
C ASN A 208 -15.84 -8.51 -5.41
N LEU A 209 -15.69 -9.43 -6.37
CA LEU A 209 -14.39 -9.89 -6.83
C LEU A 209 -13.73 -8.80 -7.71
N PRO A 210 -12.42 -8.61 -7.62
CA PRO A 210 -11.72 -7.69 -8.50
C PRO A 210 -11.75 -8.20 -9.94
N LEU A 211 -12.01 -7.31 -10.89
CA LEU A 211 -11.87 -7.62 -12.32
C LEU A 211 -10.39 -7.87 -12.68
N PRO A 212 -10.10 -8.66 -13.71
CA PRO A 212 -8.74 -8.97 -14.15
C PRO A 212 -8.13 -7.79 -14.92
N THR A 213 -7.90 -6.68 -14.25
CA THR A 213 -7.27 -5.49 -14.82
C THR A 213 -5.74 -5.61 -14.78
N LYS A 214 -5.05 -4.96 -15.71
CA LYS A 214 -3.59 -4.88 -15.64
C LYS A 214 -3.19 -3.84 -14.58
N ILE A 215 -2.40 -4.27 -13.60
CA ILE A 215 -1.82 -3.38 -12.58
C ILE A 215 -0.34 -3.19 -12.87
N GLU A 216 0.06 -1.95 -13.08
CA GLU A 216 1.45 -1.57 -13.27
C GLU A 216 1.93 -0.80 -12.04
N THR A 217 3.15 -1.11 -11.59
CA THR A 217 3.77 -0.48 -10.42
C THR A 217 5.16 0.03 -10.80
N ARG A 218 5.47 1.27 -10.40
CA ARG A 218 6.78 1.89 -10.63
C ARG A 218 7.39 2.32 -9.30
N VAL A 219 8.60 1.84 -9.03
CA VAL A 219 9.43 2.28 -7.91
C VAL A 219 10.25 3.47 -8.37
N LEU A 220 10.17 4.58 -7.64
CA LEU A 220 10.91 5.81 -7.94
C LEU A 220 12.24 5.86 -7.19
N ASP A 221 13.06 6.85 -7.52
CA ASP A 221 14.35 7.04 -6.85
C ASP A 221 14.14 7.38 -5.37
N PRO A 222 14.97 6.83 -4.48
CA PRO A 222 14.89 7.05 -3.05
C PRO A 222 15.10 8.53 -2.69
N ILE A 223 14.33 9.04 -1.75
CA ILE A 223 14.45 10.37 -1.19
C ILE A 223 15.17 10.27 0.15
N HIS A 224 16.39 10.78 0.21
CA HIS A 224 17.14 10.92 1.46
C HIS A 224 16.80 12.26 2.08
N VAL A 225 15.89 12.27 3.06
CA VAL A 225 15.26 13.50 3.57
C VAL A 225 16.29 14.52 4.03
N THR A 226 17.24 14.13 4.87
CA THR A 226 18.25 15.07 5.38
C THR A 226 19.22 15.58 4.30
N LYS A 227 19.49 14.76 3.27
CA LYS A 227 20.36 15.19 2.15
C LYS A 227 19.68 16.19 1.22
N GLU A 228 18.37 16.06 1.02
CA GLU A 228 17.61 16.87 0.08
C GLU A 228 17.00 18.12 0.73
N PHE A 229 16.65 18.06 2.02
CA PHE A 229 15.89 19.10 2.72
C PHE A 229 16.62 19.67 3.95
N GLY A 230 17.88 19.26 4.19
CA GLY A 230 18.69 19.71 5.32
C GLY A 230 18.41 18.97 6.63
N ASP A 231 19.05 19.44 7.72
CA ASP A 231 19.02 18.73 9.01
C ASP A 231 17.70 18.96 9.79
N ASP A 232 16.97 20.03 9.50
CA ASP A 232 15.66 20.34 10.11
C ASP A 232 14.57 20.50 9.01
N PRO A 233 14.18 19.39 8.36
CA PRO A 233 13.28 19.43 7.22
C PRO A 233 11.84 19.72 7.64
N ASP A 234 11.17 20.62 6.93
CA ASP A 234 9.73 20.84 7.10
C ASP A 234 8.93 19.63 6.59
N VAL A 235 8.16 19.02 7.49
CA VAL A 235 7.32 17.85 7.22
C VAL A 235 6.36 18.11 6.06
N ALA A 236 5.78 19.30 5.96
CA ALA A 236 4.81 19.63 4.91
C ALA A 236 5.51 19.81 3.54
N GLU A 237 6.73 20.32 3.53
CA GLU A 237 7.55 20.45 2.33
C GLU A 237 7.96 19.07 1.79
N VAL A 238 8.46 18.21 2.66
CA VAL A 238 8.84 16.83 2.28
C VAL A 238 7.63 16.05 1.76
N ASP A 239 6.48 16.11 2.46
CA ASP A 239 5.23 15.45 2.02
C ASP A 239 4.80 15.94 0.64
N ARG A 240 4.86 17.24 0.40
CA ARG A 240 4.53 17.83 -0.89
C ARG A 240 5.46 17.30 -2.00
N ALA A 241 6.76 17.30 -1.77
CA ALA A 241 7.75 16.82 -2.74
C ALA A 241 7.56 15.34 -3.06
N VAL A 242 7.30 14.50 -2.04
CA VAL A 242 6.99 13.07 -2.24
C VAL A 242 5.74 12.90 -3.11
N ARG A 243 4.64 13.58 -2.76
CA ARG A 243 3.38 13.46 -3.52
C ARG A 243 3.49 14.02 -4.94
N GLU A 244 4.23 15.09 -5.15
CA GLU A 244 4.47 15.65 -6.49
C GLU A 244 5.25 14.67 -7.37
N ARG A 245 6.33 14.05 -6.85
CA ARG A 245 7.07 13.00 -7.59
C ARG A 245 6.17 11.81 -7.93
N MET A 246 5.37 11.37 -6.97
CA MET A 246 4.40 10.28 -7.19
C MET A 246 3.33 10.66 -8.20
N GLN A 247 2.78 11.88 -8.14
CA GLN A 247 1.76 12.34 -9.08
C GLN A 247 2.30 12.43 -10.51
N ASN A 248 3.50 13.00 -10.67
CA ASN A 248 4.14 13.10 -11.97
C ASN A 248 4.33 11.71 -12.60
N ALA A 249 4.82 10.74 -11.83
CA ALA A 249 4.97 9.37 -12.30
C ALA A 249 3.62 8.72 -12.63
N LEU A 250 2.59 8.94 -11.81
CA LEU A 250 1.23 8.43 -12.06
C LEU A 250 0.64 9.02 -13.35
N ASP A 251 0.84 10.32 -13.60
CA ASP A 251 0.37 11.00 -14.80
C ASP A 251 1.08 10.49 -16.06
N GLU A 252 2.39 10.19 -15.96
CA GLU A 252 3.13 9.55 -17.05
C GLU A 252 2.60 8.14 -17.34
N MET A 253 2.40 7.32 -16.30
CA MET A 253 1.85 5.98 -16.44
C MET A 253 0.44 6.02 -17.03
N ALA A 254 -0.40 6.95 -16.59
CA ALA A 254 -1.76 7.12 -17.12
C ALA A 254 -1.77 7.52 -18.60
N ARG A 255 -0.85 8.39 -19.03
CA ARG A 255 -0.71 8.77 -20.45
C ARG A 255 -0.17 7.63 -21.32
N ALA A 256 0.70 6.78 -20.77
CA ALA A 256 1.26 5.64 -21.51
C ALA A 256 0.25 4.51 -21.72
N ARG A 257 -0.76 4.39 -20.84
CA ARG A 257 -1.78 3.33 -20.92
C ARG A 257 -2.77 3.60 -22.05
N ARG A 258 -2.80 2.70 -23.02
CA ARG A 258 -3.70 2.77 -24.18
C ARG A 258 -5.14 2.37 -23.84
N PHE A 259 -5.27 1.33 -23.00
CA PHE A 259 -6.55 0.76 -22.57
C PHE A 259 -6.54 0.55 -21.06
N PRO A 260 -7.37 1.28 -20.30
CA PRO A 260 -7.32 1.24 -18.84
C PRO A 260 -7.41 -0.16 -18.22
N VAL A 261 -8.23 -1.06 -18.78
CA VAL A 261 -8.42 -2.43 -18.26
C VAL A 261 -7.37 -3.40 -18.81
N LEU A 262 -6.95 -3.21 -20.04
CA LEU A 262 -6.04 -4.13 -20.74
C LEU A 262 -4.56 -3.76 -20.53
N GLY A 263 -4.27 -2.50 -20.31
CA GLY A 263 -2.93 -1.90 -20.15
C GLY A 263 -2.36 -1.31 -21.42
#